data_e050b24d142c383cf515aaad72f05923
#
_entry.id   e050b24d142c383cf515aaad72f05923
#
_cell.length_a   1.000
_cell.length_b   1.000
_cell.length_c   1.000
_cell.angle_alpha   90.00
_cell.angle_beta   90.00
_cell.angle_gamma   90.00
#
_symmetry.space_group_name_H-M   'P 1'
#
loop_
_entity.id
_entity.type
_entity.pdbx_description
1 polymer ?
#
loop_
_entity_poly.entity_id
_entity_poly.type
_entity_poly.pdbx_seq_one_letter_code
_entity_poly.pdbx_strand_id
1 'polypeptide(L)'
;MKFWQKQEPGKPLFPDVEWNKPERRDQAGKLGIIGGNKLGFLAVAESYQEALRAGVGEARVLLPDALKKNVPANMTDVLFAPTNQSGSLANEALTETLALGRWADVLLLCGDAGRNSQTAIVYEELIKKSEIPVVLTRDAIDLVQNSFQEILDNPHVVFIASLAQVQKIFRAIFYPKMITFSIQLSQLVEALHKFTITYPVTICVFHADNLIIAHSGEVVTQKWDAPMAIWRGTVGARAASYLIWSSKAPLAAISTAICKM
;
A
#
# COMPACT_ATOMS: atom_id res chain seq x y z
N MET A 1 5.11 -21.59 -16.46
CA MET A 1 6.10 -21.37 -15.39
C MET A 1 5.44 -21.76 -14.08
N LYS A 2 6.07 -22.61 -13.25
CA LYS A 2 5.43 -23.09 -12.00
C LYS A 2 5.12 -21.98 -10.97
N PHE A 3 5.89 -20.89 -11.00
CA PHE A 3 5.75 -19.75 -10.09
C PHE A 3 4.71 -18.70 -10.53
N TRP A 4 4.11 -18.83 -11.71
CA TRP A 4 3.15 -17.88 -12.27
C TRP A 4 1.77 -18.49 -12.36
N GLN A 5 0.84 -17.91 -11.63
CA GLN A 5 -0.57 -18.27 -11.62
C GLN A 5 -1.42 -17.15 -12.24
N LYS A 6 -2.48 -17.50 -12.95
CA LYS A 6 -3.43 -16.56 -13.52
C LYS A 6 -4.74 -16.67 -12.75
N GLN A 7 -5.22 -15.56 -12.24
CA GLN A 7 -6.48 -15.44 -11.55
C GLN A 7 -7.53 -14.84 -12.49
N GLU A 8 -8.75 -15.36 -12.45
CA GLU A 8 -9.92 -14.78 -13.13
C GLU A 8 -10.67 -13.85 -12.19
N PRO A 9 -11.17 -12.70 -12.67
CA PRO A 9 -12.04 -11.84 -11.86
C PRO A 9 -13.23 -12.63 -11.27
N GLY A 10 -13.49 -12.43 -9.99
CA GLY A 10 -14.57 -13.12 -9.26
C GLY A 10 -14.31 -14.57 -8.87
N LYS A 11 -13.16 -15.16 -9.27
CA LYS A 11 -12.77 -16.54 -8.92
C LYS A 11 -11.41 -16.53 -8.21
N PRO A 12 -11.36 -16.35 -6.89
CA PRO A 12 -10.12 -16.26 -6.16
C PRO A 12 -9.32 -17.56 -6.19
N LEU A 13 -8.01 -17.45 -6.41
CA LEU A 13 -7.08 -18.59 -6.30
C LEU A 13 -6.93 -19.08 -4.85
N PHE A 14 -7.17 -18.19 -3.89
CA PHE A 14 -7.01 -18.45 -2.45
C PHE A 14 -8.33 -18.20 -1.70
N PRO A 15 -9.37 -19.04 -1.92
CA PRO A 15 -10.69 -18.81 -1.32
C PRO A 15 -10.67 -18.84 0.21
N ASP A 16 -9.71 -19.56 0.81
CA ASP A 16 -9.58 -19.70 2.26
C ASP A 16 -9.29 -18.36 2.97
N VAL A 17 -8.74 -17.37 2.26
CA VAL A 17 -8.54 -16.01 2.79
C VAL A 17 -9.85 -15.36 3.23
N GLU A 18 -10.96 -15.67 2.55
CA GLU A 18 -12.29 -15.14 2.91
C GLU A 18 -12.76 -15.65 4.29
N TRP A 19 -12.38 -16.88 4.66
CA TRP A 19 -12.72 -17.47 5.97
C TRP A 19 -11.97 -16.83 7.13
N ASN A 20 -10.82 -16.17 6.85
CA ASN A 20 -10.06 -15.46 7.87
C ASN A 20 -10.69 -14.12 8.26
N LYS A 21 -11.64 -13.61 7.45
CA LYS A 21 -12.35 -12.38 7.76
C LYS A 21 -13.35 -12.63 8.89
N PRO A 22 -13.23 -11.94 10.04
CA PRO A 22 -14.19 -12.10 11.12
C PRO A 22 -15.61 -11.64 10.72
N GLU A 23 -16.62 -12.36 11.18
CA GLU A 23 -18.01 -11.98 10.96
C GLU A 23 -18.39 -10.73 11.78
N ARG A 24 -17.81 -10.61 12.96
CA ARG A 24 -18.07 -9.50 13.87
C ARG A 24 -17.13 -8.34 13.56
N ARG A 25 -17.71 -7.16 13.38
CA ARG A 25 -16.97 -5.94 13.05
C ARG A 25 -15.93 -5.57 14.13
N ASP A 26 -16.23 -5.74 15.39
CA ASP A 26 -15.34 -5.45 16.52
C ASP A 26 -14.07 -6.34 16.54
N GLN A 27 -14.08 -7.45 15.82
CA GLN A 27 -12.96 -8.37 15.66
C GLN A 27 -12.26 -8.24 14.30
N ALA A 28 -12.79 -7.41 13.38
CA ALA A 28 -12.31 -7.31 12.01
C ALA A 28 -11.05 -6.42 11.85
N GLY A 29 -10.38 -6.11 12.96
CA GLY A 29 -9.08 -5.47 13.03
C GLY A 29 -9.07 -3.98 12.77
N LYS A 30 -7.87 -3.39 12.74
CA LYS A 30 -7.62 -1.95 12.80
C LYS A 30 -6.72 -1.50 11.66
N LEU A 31 -7.17 -0.55 10.85
CA LEU A 31 -6.40 0.06 9.78
C LEU A 31 -6.00 1.49 10.13
N GLY A 32 -4.71 1.78 10.13
CA GLY A 32 -4.19 3.14 10.17
C GLY A 32 -3.93 3.66 8.76
N ILE A 33 -4.48 4.81 8.41
CA ILE A 33 -4.30 5.46 7.11
C ILE A 33 -3.58 6.80 7.32
N ILE A 34 -2.47 7.03 6.63
CA ILE A 34 -1.67 8.26 6.73
C ILE A 34 -1.50 8.86 5.34
N GLY A 35 -1.73 10.16 5.20
CA GLY A 35 -1.53 10.88 3.94
C GLY A 35 -2.13 12.27 3.93
N GLY A 36 -2.31 12.84 2.74
CA GLY A 36 -2.88 14.18 2.55
C GLY A 36 -1.90 15.33 2.79
N ASN A 37 -2.23 16.46 2.24
CA ASN A 37 -1.56 17.75 2.48
C ASN A 37 -2.59 18.89 2.35
N LYS A 38 -2.19 20.13 2.63
CA LYS A 38 -3.07 21.30 2.58
C LYS A 38 -3.81 21.49 1.24
N LEU A 39 -3.35 20.89 0.14
CA LEU A 39 -3.97 21.00 -1.18
C LEU A 39 -5.06 19.96 -1.41
N GLY A 40 -5.06 18.86 -0.64
CA GLY A 40 -6.06 17.82 -0.77
C GLY A 40 -5.71 16.53 -0.04
N PHE A 41 -6.72 15.68 0.10
CA PHE A 41 -6.62 14.38 0.73
C PHE A 41 -7.63 13.37 0.13
N LEU A 42 -7.94 13.52 -1.16
CA LEU A 42 -8.94 12.71 -1.83
C LEU A 42 -8.60 11.21 -1.78
N ALA A 43 -7.33 10.86 -2.02
CA ALA A 43 -6.90 9.46 -1.96
C ALA A 43 -7.06 8.87 -0.56
N VAL A 44 -6.83 9.67 0.48
CA VAL A 44 -7.04 9.27 1.88
C VAL A 44 -8.52 9.03 2.15
N ALA A 45 -9.40 9.96 1.71
CA ALA A 45 -10.84 9.83 1.89
C ALA A 45 -11.41 8.62 1.14
N GLU A 46 -11.01 8.39 -0.10
CA GLU A 46 -11.41 7.21 -0.88
C GLU A 46 -10.89 5.91 -0.24
N SER A 47 -9.65 5.91 0.27
CA SER A 47 -9.08 4.77 0.99
C SER A 47 -9.82 4.44 2.27
N TYR A 48 -10.22 5.45 3.05
CA TYR A 48 -11.03 5.28 4.25
C TYR A 48 -12.38 4.64 3.93
N GLN A 49 -13.09 5.17 2.92
CA GLN A 49 -14.37 4.62 2.49
C GLN A 49 -14.24 3.17 1.97
N GLU A 50 -13.19 2.87 1.22
CA GLU A 50 -12.95 1.51 0.71
C GLU A 50 -12.62 0.53 1.85
N ALA A 51 -11.86 0.94 2.85
CA ALA A 51 -11.59 0.12 4.02
C ALA A 51 -12.88 -0.25 4.78
N LEU A 52 -13.79 0.71 4.95
CA LEU A 52 -15.10 0.45 5.58
C LEU A 52 -15.96 -0.50 4.72
N ARG A 53 -15.95 -0.34 3.39
CA ARG A 53 -16.65 -1.26 2.46
C ARG A 53 -16.07 -2.67 2.48
N ALA A 54 -14.74 -2.80 2.59
CA ALA A 54 -14.07 -4.09 2.74
C ALA A 54 -14.46 -4.79 4.04
N GLY A 55 -14.89 -4.04 5.05
CA GLY A 55 -15.38 -4.54 6.33
C GLY A 55 -14.32 -4.56 7.43
N VAL A 56 -13.37 -3.64 7.38
CA VAL A 56 -12.43 -3.40 8.49
C VAL A 56 -13.21 -2.96 9.74
N GLY A 57 -12.81 -3.44 10.90
CA GLY A 57 -13.46 -3.15 12.17
C GLY A 57 -13.38 -1.67 12.54
N GLU A 58 -12.17 -1.15 12.62
CA GLU A 58 -11.88 0.26 12.87
C GLU A 58 -10.87 0.78 11.84
N ALA A 59 -11.12 1.97 11.29
CA ALA A 59 -10.17 2.67 10.44
C ALA A 59 -9.92 4.06 11.00
N ARG A 60 -8.66 4.41 11.26
CA ARG A 60 -8.25 5.75 11.70
C ARG A 60 -7.40 6.41 10.65
N VAL A 61 -7.66 7.68 10.42
CA VAL A 61 -6.94 8.50 9.46
C VAL A 61 -6.09 9.53 10.19
N LEU A 62 -4.82 9.68 9.80
CA LEU A 62 -3.94 10.74 10.29
C LEU A 62 -3.63 11.70 9.15
N LEU A 63 -4.01 12.95 9.36
CA LEU A 63 -3.85 14.05 8.40
C LEU A 63 -2.98 15.17 8.99
N PRO A 64 -2.34 16.00 8.14
CA PRO A 64 -1.79 17.28 8.57
C PRO A 64 -2.87 18.17 9.19
N ASP A 65 -2.56 18.87 10.29
CA ASP A 65 -3.51 19.71 11.01
C ASP A 65 -4.01 20.92 10.21
N ALA A 66 -3.31 21.30 9.14
CA ALA A 66 -3.78 22.27 8.16
C ALA A 66 -5.13 21.87 7.51
N LEU A 67 -5.49 20.59 7.55
CA LEU A 67 -6.74 20.05 6.98
C LEU A 67 -7.92 20.02 7.95
N LYS A 68 -7.76 20.40 9.24
CA LYS A 68 -8.80 20.31 10.26
C LYS A 68 -10.17 20.88 9.85
N LYS A 69 -10.16 21.97 9.07
CA LYS A 69 -11.39 22.64 8.63
C LYS A 69 -12.00 22.05 7.36
N ASN A 70 -11.29 21.14 6.69
CA ASN A 70 -11.66 20.62 5.37
C ASN A 70 -12.19 19.18 5.44
N VAL A 71 -12.06 18.52 6.60
CA VAL A 71 -12.49 17.14 6.76
C VAL A 71 -14.03 17.05 6.81
N PRO A 72 -14.66 16.22 5.97
CA PRO A 72 -16.11 16.04 5.98
C PRO A 72 -16.59 15.38 7.28
N ALA A 73 -17.81 15.72 7.71
CA ALA A 73 -18.41 15.21 8.95
C ALA A 73 -18.62 13.68 8.98
N ASN A 74 -18.63 13.02 7.82
CA ASN A 74 -18.75 11.57 7.72
C ASN A 74 -17.42 10.81 7.91
N MET A 75 -16.31 11.51 8.07
CA MET A 75 -15.03 10.95 8.50
C MET A 75 -14.86 11.23 10.00
N THR A 76 -15.24 10.28 10.83
CA THR A 76 -15.31 10.48 12.30
C THR A 76 -13.98 10.19 13.02
N ASP A 77 -13.19 9.26 12.51
CA ASP A 77 -11.96 8.78 13.16
C ASP A 77 -10.71 9.41 12.55
N VAL A 78 -10.66 10.76 12.59
CA VAL A 78 -9.55 11.52 12.04
C VAL A 78 -8.69 12.10 13.15
N LEU A 79 -7.41 11.77 13.10
CA LEU A 79 -6.34 12.33 13.92
C LEU A 79 -5.59 13.40 13.14
N PHE A 80 -5.03 14.37 13.83
CA PHE A 80 -4.26 15.44 13.22
C PHE A 80 -2.86 15.50 13.81
N ALA A 81 -1.89 15.75 12.94
CA ALA A 81 -0.49 15.88 13.32
C ALA A 81 0.10 17.19 12.78
N PRO A 82 1.20 17.69 13.37
CA PRO A 82 1.84 18.94 12.97
C PRO A 82 2.12 19.04 11.46
N THR A 83 1.83 20.21 10.90
CA THR A 83 2.03 20.52 9.48
C THR A 83 3.30 21.33 9.27
N ASN A 84 4.09 20.96 8.24
CA ASN A 84 5.25 21.75 7.80
C ASN A 84 4.83 22.93 6.89
N GLN A 85 5.78 23.76 6.50
CA GLN A 85 5.53 24.93 5.65
C GLN A 85 4.91 24.60 4.28
N SER A 86 5.18 23.42 3.74
CA SER A 86 4.58 22.96 2.47
C SER A 86 3.15 22.44 2.63
N GLY A 87 2.66 22.31 3.86
CA GLY A 87 1.31 21.84 4.14
C GLY A 87 1.18 20.32 4.25
N SER A 88 2.29 19.62 4.35
CA SER A 88 2.39 18.18 4.57
C SER A 88 2.79 17.90 6.03
N LEU A 89 2.97 16.64 6.43
CA LEU A 89 3.41 16.28 7.78
C LEU A 89 4.81 16.84 8.08
N ALA A 90 4.96 17.48 9.23
CA ALA A 90 6.23 17.95 9.76
C ALA A 90 7.00 16.81 10.48
N ASN A 91 8.27 17.02 10.81
CA ASN A 91 9.07 16.02 11.55
C ASN A 91 8.44 15.67 12.91
N GLU A 92 7.82 16.62 13.58
CA GLU A 92 7.16 16.49 14.87
C GLU A 92 5.97 15.51 14.81
N ALA A 93 5.40 15.29 13.61
CA ALA A 93 4.32 14.32 13.38
C ALA A 93 4.74 12.86 13.58
N LEU A 94 6.04 12.59 13.76
CA LEU A 94 6.56 11.24 13.99
C LEU A 94 5.93 10.59 15.23
N THR A 95 5.68 11.35 16.28
CA THR A 95 5.06 10.84 17.52
C THR A 95 3.66 10.29 17.26
N GLU A 96 2.81 11.05 16.57
CA GLU A 96 1.44 10.66 16.24
C GLU A 96 1.40 9.50 15.23
N THR A 97 2.31 9.50 14.24
CA THR A 97 2.40 8.40 13.27
C THR A 97 2.81 7.09 13.94
N LEU A 98 3.79 7.12 14.85
CA LEU A 98 4.18 5.95 15.62
C LEU A 98 3.08 5.49 16.60
N ALA A 99 2.33 6.43 17.20
CA ALA A 99 1.20 6.08 18.05
C ALA A 99 0.11 5.37 17.25
N LEU A 100 -0.20 5.85 16.04
CA LEU A 100 -1.13 5.17 15.13
C LEU A 100 -0.60 3.79 14.71
N GLY A 101 0.71 3.65 14.44
CA GLY A 101 1.34 2.38 14.12
C GLY A 101 1.22 1.33 15.24
N ARG A 102 1.33 1.75 16.50
CA ARG A 102 1.12 0.85 17.64
C ARG A 102 -0.34 0.45 17.87
N TRP A 103 -1.28 1.25 17.39
CA TRP A 103 -2.72 0.98 17.51
C TRP A 103 -3.23 0.08 16.38
N ALA A 104 -2.68 0.20 15.17
CA ALA A 104 -3.13 -0.47 13.97
C ALA A 104 -2.59 -1.90 13.84
N ASP A 105 -3.31 -2.76 13.13
CA ASP A 105 -2.83 -4.08 12.69
C ASP A 105 -2.13 -3.99 11.33
N VAL A 106 -2.49 -2.99 10.52
CA VAL A 106 -1.87 -2.66 9.22
C VAL A 106 -1.83 -1.15 9.05
N LEU A 107 -0.77 -0.61 8.46
CA LEU A 107 -0.68 0.78 8.04
C LEU A 107 -0.81 0.91 6.52
N LEU A 108 -1.54 1.94 6.09
CA LEU A 108 -1.61 2.39 4.70
C LEU A 108 -1.02 3.80 4.60
N LEU A 109 0.15 3.92 3.99
CA LEU A 109 0.73 5.19 3.58
C LEU A 109 0.15 5.55 2.21
N CYS A 110 -0.86 6.40 2.25
CA CYS A 110 -1.66 6.78 1.10
C CYS A 110 -1.02 7.97 0.37
N GLY A 111 -1.53 8.30 -0.80
CA GLY A 111 -1.08 9.45 -1.56
C GLY A 111 -1.56 10.80 -1.03
N ASP A 112 -1.39 11.82 -1.87
CA ASP A 112 -1.65 13.23 -1.58
C ASP A 112 -0.75 13.78 -0.45
N ALA A 113 0.35 13.09 -0.11
CA ALA A 113 1.28 13.49 0.96
C ALA A 113 2.24 14.62 0.55
N GLY A 114 2.29 14.94 -0.75
CA GLY A 114 3.17 15.96 -1.30
C GLY A 114 4.63 15.49 -1.42
N ARG A 115 5.53 16.42 -1.78
CA ARG A 115 6.97 16.16 -1.96
C ARG A 115 7.76 17.04 -0.99
N ASN A 116 7.96 16.55 0.21
CA ASN A 116 8.68 17.29 1.25
C ASN A 116 9.61 16.36 2.03
N SER A 117 10.84 16.81 2.29
CA SER A 117 11.86 16.01 2.98
C SER A 117 11.49 15.65 4.43
N GLN A 118 10.79 16.53 5.14
CA GLN A 118 10.34 16.22 6.51
C GLN A 118 9.32 15.09 6.51
N THR A 119 8.36 15.13 5.58
CA THR A 119 7.38 14.04 5.41
C THR A 119 8.05 12.72 4.99
N ALA A 120 9.08 12.80 4.12
CA ALA A 120 9.88 11.63 3.75
C ALA A 120 10.56 11.00 4.97
N ILE A 121 11.22 11.79 5.82
CA ILE A 121 11.86 11.34 7.06
C ILE A 121 10.83 10.67 7.99
N VAL A 122 9.64 11.26 8.16
CA VAL A 122 8.59 10.68 8.99
C VAL A 122 8.16 9.30 8.46
N TYR A 123 7.99 9.16 7.15
CA TYR A 123 7.60 7.88 6.53
C TYR A 123 8.71 6.83 6.63
N GLU A 124 9.95 7.21 6.36
CA GLU A 124 11.11 6.33 6.48
C GLU A 124 11.29 5.80 7.91
N GLU A 125 11.20 6.69 8.90
CA GLU A 125 11.31 6.32 10.32
C GLU A 125 10.13 5.44 10.78
N LEU A 126 8.91 5.71 10.30
CA LEU A 126 7.75 4.89 10.59
C LEU A 126 7.91 3.47 10.04
N ILE A 127 8.35 3.34 8.78
CA ILE A 127 8.56 2.04 8.13
C ILE A 127 9.66 1.25 8.84
N LYS A 128 10.78 1.90 9.20
CA LYS A 128 11.89 1.26 9.92
C LYS A 128 11.50 0.72 11.29
N LYS A 129 10.57 1.41 11.98
CA LYS A 129 10.12 1.04 13.33
C LYS A 129 8.86 0.19 13.36
N SER A 130 8.26 -0.07 12.20
CA SER A 130 7.02 -0.84 12.10
C SER A 130 7.29 -2.34 12.12
N GLU A 131 6.60 -3.05 13.02
CA GLU A 131 6.58 -4.52 13.10
C GLU A 131 5.30 -5.12 12.46
N ILE A 132 4.43 -4.26 11.93
CA ILE A 132 3.18 -4.62 11.25
C ILE A 132 3.28 -4.32 9.75
N PRO A 133 2.42 -4.92 8.91
CA PRO A 133 2.43 -4.63 7.48
C PRO A 133 2.22 -3.15 7.18
N VAL A 134 3.04 -2.61 6.28
CA VAL A 134 2.96 -1.23 5.79
C VAL A 134 2.74 -1.24 4.29
N VAL A 135 1.58 -0.79 3.86
CA VAL A 135 1.22 -0.66 2.44
C VAL A 135 1.54 0.75 1.96
N LEU A 136 2.39 0.86 0.96
CA LEU A 136 2.74 2.14 0.33
C LEU A 136 2.06 2.27 -1.03
N THR A 137 1.46 3.42 -1.27
CA THR A 137 0.82 3.74 -2.55
C THR A 137 1.19 5.12 -3.05
N ARG A 138 1.09 5.34 -4.35
CA ARG A 138 1.19 6.66 -5.00
C ARG A 138 2.49 7.39 -4.63
N ASP A 139 2.39 8.69 -4.30
CA ASP A 139 3.54 9.53 -3.92
C ASP A 139 4.20 9.14 -2.59
N ALA A 140 3.55 8.33 -1.74
CA ALA A 140 4.21 7.75 -0.57
C ALA A 140 5.42 6.88 -0.96
N ILE A 141 5.33 6.17 -2.10
CA ILE A 141 6.46 5.38 -2.65
C ILE A 141 7.60 6.31 -3.10
N ASP A 142 7.25 7.42 -3.77
CA ASP A 142 8.24 8.37 -4.25
C ASP A 142 8.93 9.14 -3.11
N LEU A 143 8.23 9.38 -2.00
CA LEU A 143 8.80 10.04 -0.81
C LEU A 143 9.96 9.25 -0.20
N VAL A 144 9.86 7.93 -0.15
CA VAL A 144 10.85 7.06 0.50
C VAL A 144 11.92 6.52 -0.46
N GLN A 145 12.05 7.13 -1.65
CA GLN A 145 12.94 6.62 -2.71
C GLN A 145 14.42 6.56 -2.31
N ASN A 146 14.87 7.45 -1.43
CA ASN A 146 16.26 7.50 -0.98
C ASN A 146 16.63 6.37 0.00
N SER A 147 15.62 5.72 0.58
CA SER A 147 15.75 4.63 1.56
C SER A 147 15.32 3.28 1.00
N PHE A 148 15.11 3.14 -0.33
CA PHE A 148 14.67 1.88 -0.92
C PHE A 148 15.57 0.70 -0.57
N GLN A 149 16.89 0.90 -0.48
CA GLN A 149 17.81 -0.18 -0.15
C GLN A 149 17.53 -0.78 1.23
N GLU A 150 17.21 0.04 2.23
CA GLU A 150 16.86 -0.42 3.58
C GLU A 150 15.41 -0.94 3.64
N ILE A 151 14.49 -0.26 2.95
CA ILE A 151 13.06 -0.61 2.97
C ILE A 151 12.80 -1.97 2.31
N LEU A 152 13.56 -2.32 1.28
CA LEU A 152 13.39 -3.58 0.55
C LEU A 152 13.79 -4.82 1.36
N ASP A 153 14.56 -4.67 2.43
CA ASP A 153 14.91 -5.74 3.37
C ASP A 153 13.82 -5.98 4.43
N ASN A 154 12.81 -5.10 4.49
CA ASN A 154 11.71 -5.23 5.45
C ASN A 154 10.56 -6.11 4.88
N PRO A 155 10.30 -7.31 5.44
CA PRO A 155 9.29 -8.24 4.95
C PRO A 155 7.84 -7.74 5.15
N HIS A 156 7.66 -6.71 5.96
CA HIS A 156 6.34 -6.13 6.23
C HIS A 156 5.92 -5.09 5.18
N VAL A 157 6.80 -4.75 4.23
CA VAL A 157 6.52 -3.72 3.24
C VAL A 157 5.80 -4.28 2.01
N VAL A 158 4.74 -3.59 1.64
CA VAL A 158 3.93 -3.88 0.44
C VAL A 158 3.86 -2.62 -0.43
N PHE A 159 4.30 -2.74 -1.68
CA PHE A 159 4.19 -1.68 -2.67
C PHE A 159 3.01 -1.91 -3.60
N ILE A 160 2.07 -0.97 -3.65
CA ILE A 160 1.05 -0.88 -4.70
C ILE A 160 1.52 0.20 -5.68
N ALA A 161 2.31 -0.21 -6.63
CA ALA A 161 3.15 0.67 -7.45
C ALA A 161 2.68 0.79 -8.90
N SER A 162 2.99 1.92 -9.52
CA SER A 162 2.99 2.04 -10.97
C SER A 162 4.24 1.39 -11.57
N LEU A 163 4.21 1.05 -12.86
CA LEU A 163 5.39 0.54 -13.54
C LEU A 163 6.59 1.51 -13.45
N ALA A 164 6.33 2.82 -13.52
CA ALA A 164 7.36 3.84 -13.37
C ALA A 164 8.01 3.83 -11.96
N GLN A 165 7.22 3.55 -10.93
CA GLN A 165 7.76 3.42 -9.56
C GLN A 165 8.58 2.12 -9.42
N VAL A 166 8.15 1.01 -10.00
CA VAL A 166 8.96 -0.22 -10.03
C VAL A 166 10.29 0.03 -10.77
N GLN A 167 10.27 0.78 -11.88
CA GLN A 167 11.50 1.19 -12.56
C GLN A 167 12.43 2.01 -11.65
N LYS A 168 11.86 2.95 -10.85
CA LYS A 168 12.64 3.74 -9.90
C LYS A 168 13.24 2.88 -8.79
N ILE A 169 12.46 1.94 -8.23
CA ILE A 169 12.94 0.97 -7.22
C ILE A 169 14.13 0.19 -7.77
N PHE A 170 13.97 -0.44 -8.94
CA PHE A 170 15.03 -1.23 -9.57
C PHE A 170 16.30 -0.41 -9.84
N ARG A 171 16.13 0.83 -10.32
CA ARG A 171 17.24 1.74 -10.60
C ARG A 171 17.97 2.17 -9.34
N ALA A 172 17.25 2.50 -8.28
CA ALA A 172 17.82 2.98 -7.03
C ALA A 172 18.73 1.95 -6.33
N ILE A 173 18.45 0.66 -6.52
CA ILE A 173 19.26 -0.44 -5.96
C ILE A 173 20.20 -1.09 -7.00
N PHE A 174 20.35 -0.49 -8.17
CA PHE A 174 21.15 -1.03 -9.26
C PHE A 174 20.78 -2.46 -9.64
N TYR A 175 19.47 -2.79 -9.61
CA TYR A 175 19.01 -4.12 -9.97
C TYR A 175 19.35 -4.42 -11.44
N PRO A 176 19.94 -5.60 -11.77
CA PRO A 176 20.53 -5.85 -13.10
C PRO A 176 19.52 -5.94 -14.23
N LYS A 177 18.21 -6.05 -13.93
CA LYS A 177 17.16 -6.10 -14.95
C LYS A 177 16.56 -4.71 -15.18
N MET A 178 16.74 -4.18 -16.39
CA MET A 178 16.02 -2.97 -16.82
C MET A 178 14.56 -3.29 -17.15
N ILE A 179 13.66 -2.49 -16.60
CA ILE A 179 12.23 -2.50 -16.93
C ILE A 179 11.96 -1.29 -17.84
N THR A 180 11.30 -1.52 -18.97
CA THR A 180 10.85 -0.47 -19.90
C THR A 180 9.33 -0.45 -19.98
N PHE A 181 8.71 0.63 -20.44
CA PHE A 181 7.26 0.69 -20.63
C PHE A 181 6.72 -0.30 -21.64
N SER A 182 7.55 -0.74 -22.59
CA SER A 182 7.23 -1.73 -23.62
C SER A 182 7.56 -3.17 -23.20
N ILE A 183 7.94 -3.42 -21.96
CA ILE A 183 8.24 -4.76 -21.46
C ILE A 183 7.04 -5.69 -21.64
N GLN A 184 7.27 -6.91 -22.12
CA GLN A 184 6.20 -7.90 -22.22
C GLN A 184 5.78 -8.40 -20.83
N LEU A 185 4.51 -8.76 -20.67
CA LEU A 185 3.97 -9.26 -19.40
C LEU A 185 4.80 -10.42 -18.83
N SER A 186 5.16 -11.40 -19.65
CA SER A 186 5.97 -12.55 -19.23
C SER A 186 7.36 -12.16 -18.71
N GLN A 187 7.98 -11.16 -19.33
CA GLN A 187 9.29 -10.67 -18.91
C GLN A 187 9.22 -9.88 -17.59
N LEU A 188 8.14 -9.12 -17.37
CA LEU A 188 7.91 -8.41 -16.11
C LEU A 188 7.62 -9.40 -14.99
N VAL A 189 6.79 -10.42 -15.25
CA VAL A 189 6.50 -11.51 -14.30
C VAL A 189 7.80 -12.22 -13.88
N GLU A 190 8.67 -12.56 -14.84
CA GLU A 190 9.98 -13.18 -14.53
C GLU A 190 10.89 -12.24 -13.72
N ALA A 191 10.90 -10.95 -14.05
CA ALA A 191 11.69 -9.96 -13.32
C ALA A 191 11.21 -9.82 -11.85
N LEU A 192 9.90 -9.75 -11.64
CA LEU A 192 9.31 -9.65 -10.29
C LEU A 192 9.47 -10.96 -9.50
N HIS A 193 9.37 -12.12 -10.17
CA HIS A 193 9.68 -13.41 -9.56
C HIS A 193 11.10 -13.41 -8.95
N LYS A 194 12.11 -13.10 -9.76
CA LYS A 194 13.51 -13.06 -9.30
C LYS A 194 13.75 -11.99 -8.24
N PHE A 195 13.09 -10.82 -8.40
CA PHE A 195 13.20 -9.72 -7.47
C PHE A 195 12.70 -10.10 -6.08
N THR A 196 11.51 -10.71 -5.99
CA THR A 196 10.90 -11.07 -4.70
C THR A 196 11.48 -12.34 -4.06
N ILE A 197 12.33 -13.09 -4.75
CA ILE A 197 13.22 -14.09 -4.14
C ILE A 197 14.35 -13.40 -3.36
N THR A 198 14.87 -12.30 -3.90
CA THR A 198 15.99 -11.58 -3.31
C THR A 198 15.53 -10.63 -2.18
N TYR A 199 14.43 -9.94 -2.41
CA TYR A 199 13.89 -8.93 -1.48
C TYR A 199 12.56 -9.40 -0.90
N PRO A 200 12.39 -9.46 0.43
CA PRO A 200 11.23 -10.05 1.09
C PRO A 200 9.94 -9.21 1.00
N VAL A 201 9.93 -8.16 0.22
CA VAL A 201 8.78 -7.28 0.01
C VAL A 201 7.71 -7.90 -0.89
N THR A 202 6.49 -7.38 -0.79
CA THR A 202 5.41 -7.68 -1.76
C THR A 202 5.26 -6.53 -2.74
N ILE A 203 5.15 -6.83 -4.02
CA ILE A 203 4.89 -5.83 -5.07
C ILE A 203 3.60 -6.16 -5.80
N CYS A 204 2.70 -5.17 -5.87
CA CYS A 204 1.54 -5.17 -6.76
C CYS A 204 1.73 -4.05 -7.79
N VAL A 205 1.68 -4.38 -9.08
CA VAL A 205 1.88 -3.41 -10.17
C VAL A 205 0.89 -3.63 -11.31
N PHE A 206 0.40 -2.54 -11.90
CA PHE A 206 -0.42 -2.58 -13.10
C PHE A 206 0.43 -2.47 -14.36
N HIS A 207 0.25 -3.42 -15.29
CA HIS A 207 0.90 -3.39 -16.59
C HIS A 207 0.17 -4.26 -17.62
N ALA A 208 0.04 -3.78 -18.85
CA ALA A 208 -0.56 -4.51 -19.99
C ALA A 208 -1.93 -5.13 -19.61
N ASP A 209 -2.84 -4.29 -19.09
CA ASP A 209 -4.20 -4.67 -18.65
C ASP A 209 -4.25 -5.81 -17.61
N ASN A 210 -3.18 -5.92 -16.82
CA ASN A 210 -3.12 -6.87 -15.70
C ASN A 210 -2.64 -6.18 -14.43
N LEU A 211 -3.21 -6.57 -13.29
CA LEU A 211 -2.56 -6.44 -11.99
C LEU A 211 -1.67 -7.66 -11.77
N ILE A 212 -0.44 -7.41 -11.36
CA ILE A 212 0.60 -8.41 -11.13
C ILE A 212 0.99 -8.30 -9.66
N ILE A 213 0.82 -9.36 -8.89
CA ILE A 213 1.20 -9.44 -7.49
C ILE A 213 2.35 -10.43 -7.38
N ALA A 214 3.45 -10.02 -6.76
CA ALA A 214 4.63 -10.85 -6.56
C ALA A 214 5.07 -10.82 -5.09
N HIS A 215 5.35 -11.97 -4.53
CA HIS A 215 5.89 -12.16 -3.19
C HIS A 215 6.63 -13.49 -3.09
N SER A 216 7.80 -13.51 -2.44
CA SER A 216 8.61 -14.72 -2.20
C SER A 216 8.80 -15.59 -3.46
N GLY A 217 8.97 -14.98 -4.63
CA GLY A 217 9.16 -15.67 -5.89
C GLY A 217 7.88 -16.20 -6.54
N GLU A 218 6.73 -16.14 -5.90
CA GLU A 218 5.45 -16.47 -6.52
C GLU A 218 4.82 -15.23 -7.15
N VAL A 219 4.12 -15.41 -8.28
CA VAL A 219 3.49 -14.32 -9.01
C VAL A 219 2.07 -14.70 -9.41
N VAL A 220 1.12 -13.84 -9.07
CA VAL A 220 -0.26 -13.91 -9.51
C VAL A 220 -0.55 -12.76 -10.47
N THR A 221 -1.25 -13.05 -11.56
CA THR A 221 -1.73 -12.03 -12.48
C THR A 221 -3.24 -12.12 -12.64
N GLN A 222 -3.91 -10.97 -12.69
CA GLN A 222 -5.33 -10.88 -12.98
C GLN A 222 -5.58 -9.80 -14.02
N LYS A 223 -6.44 -10.06 -15.00
CA LYS A 223 -6.93 -9.03 -15.92
C LYS A 223 -7.64 -7.93 -15.16
N TRP A 224 -7.35 -6.67 -15.53
CA TRP A 224 -7.81 -5.51 -14.81
C TRP A 224 -8.23 -4.38 -15.75
N ASP A 225 -9.46 -3.94 -15.67
CA ASP A 225 -10.08 -2.94 -16.53
C ASP A 225 -10.27 -1.56 -15.86
N ALA A 226 -9.93 -1.46 -14.55
CA ALA A 226 -10.09 -0.24 -13.76
C ALA A 226 -8.73 0.38 -13.33
N PRO A 227 -7.85 0.83 -14.26
CA PRO A 227 -6.51 1.31 -13.91
C PRO A 227 -6.53 2.49 -12.94
N MET A 228 -7.57 3.31 -12.96
CA MET A 228 -7.71 4.46 -12.07
C MET A 228 -7.89 4.07 -10.59
N ALA A 229 -8.33 2.86 -10.28
CA ALA A 229 -8.48 2.38 -8.90
C ALA A 229 -7.13 2.36 -8.15
N ILE A 230 -6.02 2.09 -8.86
CA ILE A 230 -4.67 2.16 -8.30
C ILE A 230 -4.32 3.61 -7.94
N TRP A 231 -4.60 4.54 -8.86
CA TRP A 231 -4.30 5.97 -8.68
C TRP A 231 -5.16 6.64 -7.60
N ARG A 232 -6.38 6.17 -7.41
CA ARG A 232 -7.28 6.66 -6.35
C ARG A 232 -6.98 6.10 -4.97
N GLY A 233 -6.16 5.06 -4.86
CA GLY A 233 -5.79 4.44 -3.59
C GLY A 233 -6.71 3.29 -3.16
N THR A 234 -7.80 3.02 -3.87
CA THR A 234 -8.76 1.97 -3.49
C THR A 234 -8.17 0.57 -3.52
N VAL A 235 -7.30 0.26 -4.50
CA VAL A 235 -6.56 -1.01 -4.53
C VAL A 235 -5.68 -1.17 -3.29
N GLY A 236 -4.96 -0.11 -2.89
CA GLY A 236 -4.12 -0.13 -1.69
C GLY A 236 -4.92 -0.31 -0.41
N ALA A 237 -6.05 0.38 -0.28
CA ALA A 237 -6.94 0.26 0.89
C ALA A 237 -7.53 -1.14 1.01
N ARG A 238 -7.95 -1.73 -0.11
CA ARG A 238 -8.50 -3.09 -0.13
C ARG A 238 -7.43 -4.13 0.19
N ALA A 239 -6.24 -3.99 -0.40
CA ALA A 239 -5.09 -4.84 -0.09
C ALA A 239 -4.72 -4.77 1.41
N ALA A 240 -4.65 -3.56 1.97
CA ALA A 240 -4.40 -3.36 3.39
C ALA A 240 -5.46 -4.00 4.28
N SER A 241 -6.74 -3.92 3.91
CA SER A 241 -7.84 -4.55 4.63
C SER A 241 -7.70 -6.08 4.71
N TYR A 242 -7.38 -6.72 3.59
CA TYR A 242 -7.19 -8.18 3.56
C TYR A 242 -5.91 -8.63 4.26
N LEU A 243 -4.87 -7.79 4.30
CA LEU A 243 -3.66 -8.05 5.07
C LEU A 243 -3.92 -8.09 6.58
N ILE A 244 -4.90 -7.35 7.09
CA ILE A 244 -5.32 -7.44 8.50
C ILE A 244 -5.70 -8.89 8.85
N TRP A 245 -6.44 -9.56 7.97
CA TRP A 245 -6.95 -10.91 8.22
C TRP A 245 -5.99 -12.03 7.80
N SER A 246 -4.99 -11.72 6.97
CA SER A 246 -4.05 -12.72 6.41
C SER A 246 -2.64 -12.16 6.22
N SER A 247 -2.07 -11.51 7.25
CA SER A 247 -0.75 -10.86 7.18
C SER A 247 0.40 -11.83 6.89
N LYS A 248 0.27 -13.10 7.29
CA LYS A 248 1.28 -14.15 7.04
C LYS A 248 1.29 -14.69 5.61
N ALA A 249 0.29 -14.37 4.81
CA ALA A 249 0.15 -14.79 3.42
C ALA A 249 -0.17 -13.61 2.50
N PRO A 250 0.74 -12.62 2.34
CA PRO A 250 0.44 -11.37 1.66
C PRO A 250 0.07 -11.55 0.19
N LEU A 251 0.69 -12.51 -0.52
CA LEU A 251 0.30 -12.83 -1.89
C LEU A 251 -1.18 -13.25 -1.98
N ALA A 252 -1.58 -14.19 -1.13
CA ALA A 252 -2.95 -14.69 -1.09
C ALA A 252 -3.95 -13.61 -0.68
N ALA A 253 -3.61 -12.82 0.37
CA ALA A 253 -4.43 -11.72 0.85
C ALA A 253 -4.71 -10.69 -0.25
N ILE A 254 -3.65 -10.18 -0.90
CA ILE A 254 -3.78 -9.14 -1.93
C ILE A 254 -4.43 -9.67 -3.19
N SER A 255 -4.11 -10.91 -3.62
CA SER A 255 -4.75 -11.52 -4.80
C SER A 255 -6.25 -11.69 -4.58
N THR A 256 -6.68 -12.17 -3.41
CA THR A 256 -8.11 -12.31 -3.08
C THR A 256 -8.79 -10.95 -2.96
N ALA A 257 -8.14 -9.96 -2.34
CA ALA A 257 -8.64 -8.59 -2.26
C ALA A 257 -8.97 -8.01 -3.64
N ILE A 258 -8.05 -8.17 -4.59
CA ILE A 258 -8.20 -7.69 -5.98
C ILE A 258 -9.26 -8.47 -6.74
N CYS A 259 -9.38 -9.77 -6.50
CA CYS A 259 -10.37 -10.63 -7.15
C CYS A 259 -11.82 -10.20 -6.86
N LYS A 260 -12.03 -9.57 -5.73
CA LYS A 260 -13.33 -9.14 -5.21
C LYS A 260 -13.66 -7.66 -5.49
N MET A 261 -12.83 -6.96 -6.21
CA MET A 261 -13.08 -5.59 -6.67
C MET A 261 -13.82 -5.60 -8.00
#